data_b48d5f3ad775deecfdc9d4d93891180a
#
_entry.id   b48d5f3ad775deecfdc9d4d93891180a
#
_cell.length_a   1.000
_cell.length_b   1.000
_cell.length_c   1.000
_cell.angle_alpha   90.00
_cell.angle_beta   90.00
_cell.angle_gamma   90.00
#
_symmetry.space_group_name_H-M   'P 1'
#
loop_
_entity.id
_entity.type
_entity.pdbx_description
1 polymer ?
#
loop_
_entity_poly.entity_id
_entity_poly.type
_entity_poly.pdbx_seq_one_letter_code
_entity_poly.pdbx_strand_id
1 'polypeptide(L)'
;MKISVAMAFSQHTAPEFIKDVVQLVESKGVHGIWVPEHVLFFPDYASTYPYSDSGRIPGDPEGILDPFTALAFIAAHTQRVRLGTGICLVPQRQPVYTAKMVADVDYLSNGRVDFGVGIGWLREEFENLDMDFSTRAARTEEYILAMRALWSDGVSEFSGQTVNLQPCHFNPKPVQKPHPPIYFGGESDGAMRRVARLGDGWYGYDLSPEQLLEKIVGLDAALAATGRSRSDIDLVVGPNRHPVNDDTLAAYAAAGVDQLVVPVFAGNLDKLSDRVDALMALGSD
;
A
#
# COMPACT_ATOMS: atom_id res chain seq x y z
N MET A 1 7.22 12.09 12.56
CA MET A 1 7.06 11.13 11.45
C MET A 1 6.84 9.73 12.02
N LYS A 2 5.90 8.96 11.47
CA LYS A 2 5.58 7.58 11.92
C LYS A 2 6.51 6.58 11.21
N ILE A 3 6.93 5.52 11.91
CA ILE A 3 7.74 4.45 11.32
C ILE A 3 6.89 3.18 11.18
N SER A 4 6.83 2.67 9.97
CA SER A 4 6.17 1.42 9.61
C SER A 4 7.15 0.50 8.88
N VAL A 5 6.80 -0.77 8.76
CA VAL A 5 7.62 -1.76 8.07
C VAL A 5 6.91 -2.35 6.87
N ALA A 6 7.66 -2.62 5.79
CA ALA A 6 7.20 -3.42 4.66
C ALA A 6 7.66 -4.86 4.85
N MET A 7 6.74 -5.80 4.73
CA MET A 7 6.99 -7.24 4.90
C MET A 7 6.26 -8.05 3.84
N ALA A 8 6.96 -8.96 3.20
CA ALA A 8 6.38 -9.97 2.31
C ALA A 8 6.46 -11.34 2.98
N PHE A 9 5.36 -12.07 2.98
CA PHE A 9 5.28 -13.44 3.46
C PHE A 9 5.00 -14.38 2.29
N SER A 10 5.68 -15.53 2.26
CA SER A 10 5.56 -16.50 1.18
C SER A 10 5.27 -17.89 1.72
N GLN A 11 5.15 -18.86 0.82
CA GLN A 11 5.02 -20.28 1.16
C GLN A 11 6.15 -20.83 2.06
N HIS A 12 7.30 -20.15 2.08
CA HIS A 12 8.45 -20.51 2.92
C HIS A 12 8.41 -19.92 4.32
N THR A 13 7.40 -19.12 4.63
CA THR A 13 7.23 -18.48 5.94
C THR A 13 6.16 -19.25 6.74
N ALA A 14 6.59 -20.01 7.75
CA ALA A 14 5.66 -20.76 8.60
C ALA A 14 4.63 -19.83 9.27
N PRO A 15 3.34 -20.20 9.36
CA PRO A 15 2.31 -19.35 9.96
C PRO A 15 2.60 -18.93 11.40
N GLU A 16 3.18 -19.82 12.21
CA GLU A 16 3.61 -19.51 13.58
C GLU A 16 4.69 -18.43 13.59
N PHE A 17 5.63 -18.49 12.63
CA PHE A 17 6.67 -17.47 12.53
C PHE A 17 6.09 -16.12 12.08
N ILE A 18 5.11 -16.10 11.16
CA ILE A 18 4.40 -14.87 10.79
C ILE A 18 3.76 -14.24 12.03
N LYS A 19 3.04 -15.05 12.83
CA LYS A 19 2.43 -14.60 14.08
C LYS A 19 3.47 -13.97 15.03
N ASP A 20 4.57 -14.66 15.28
CA ASP A 20 5.61 -14.22 16.20
C ASP A 20 6.27 -12.91 15.70
N VAL A 21 6.53 -12.81 14.38
CA VAL A 21 7.06 -11.61 13.71
C VAL A 21 6.15 -10.40 13.92
N VAL A 22 4.84 -10.52 13.65
CA VAL A 22 3.94 -9.37 13.71
C VAL A 22 3.67 -8.92 15.15
N GLN A 23 3.67 -9.86 16.10
CA GLN A 23 3.58 -9.54 17.53
C GLN A 23 4.85 -8.86 18.05
N LEU A 24 6.02 -9.31 17.61
CA LEU A 24 7.30 -8.66 17.91
C LEU A 24 7.31 -7.22 17.39
N VAL A 25 6.99 -7.03 16.11
CA VAL A 25 6.93 -5.71 15.46
C VAL A 25 5.96 -4.77 16.21
N GLU A 26 4.78 -5.26 16.57
CA GLU A 26 3.83 -4.46 17.36
C GLU A 26 4.36 -4.12 18.76
N SER A 27 5.05 -5.06 19.42
CA SER A 27 5.60 -4.86 20.77
C SER A 27 6.69 -3.76 20.81
N LYS A 28 7.40 -3.58 19.70
CA LYS A 28 8.42 -2.55 19.49
C LYS A 28 7.86 -1.16 19.17
N GLY A 29 6.54 -1.01 19.07
CA GLY A 29 5.91 0.29 18.82
C GLY A 29 5.90 0.74 17.36
N VAL A 30 6.16 -0.16 16.41
CA VAL A 30 6.03 0.11 14.97
C VAL A 30 4.60 0.54 14.65
N HIS A 31 4.44 1.57 13.83
CA HIS A 31 3.14 2.15 13.53
C HIS A 31 2.26 1.25 12.66
N GLY A 32 2.84 0.60 11.65
CA GLY A 32 2.08 -0.23 10.71
C GLY A 32 2.92 -1.30 10.02
N ILE A 33 2.23 -2.29 9.48
CA ILE A 33 2.80 -3.36 8.66
C ILE A 33 2.16 -3.26 7.27
N TRP A 34 2.99 -3.11 6.23
CA TRP A 34 2.57 -2.98 4.85
C TRP A 34 2.99 -4.23 4.07
N VAL A 35 2.04 -4.84 3.35
CA VAL A 35 2.29 -6.06 2.58
C VAL A 35 2.10 -5.80 1.08
N PRO A 36 3.02 -6.30 0.22
CA PRO A 36 2.93 -6.13 -1.23
C PRO A 36 1.91 -7.08 -1.85
N GLU A 37 1.62 -6.86 -3.14
CA GLU A 37 0.78 -7.74 -3.94
C GLU A 37 1.44 -8.11 -5.27
N HIS A 38 1.45 -9.40 -5.55
CA HIS A 38 1.47 -10.04 -6.86
C HIS A 38 0.73 -11.38 -6.76
N VAL A 39 -0.18 -11.64 -7.69
CA VAL A 39 -0.93 -12.91 -7.75
C VAL A 39 -0.08 -13.98 -8.43
N LEU A 40 0.66 -13.58 -9.46
CA LEU A 40 1.50 -14.47 -10.26
C LEU A 40 2.90 -13.88 -10.41
N PHE A 41 3.88 -14.76 -10.29
CA PHE A 41 5.26 -14.49 -10.69
C PHE A 41 5.61 -15.36 -11.89
N PHE A 42 6.46 -14.86 -12.78
CA PHE A 42 6.85 -15.54 -14.00
C PHE A 42 8.36 -15.79 -13.99
N PRO A 43 8.82 -16.99 -14.39
CA PRO A 43 10.25 -17.28 -14.52
C PRO A 43 10.92 -16.34 -15.53
N ASP A 44 10.17 -15.94 -16.57
CA ASP A 44 10.60 -14.94 -17.54
C ASP A 44 9.42 -14.04 -17.93
N TYR A 45 9.70 -12.76 -18.20
CA TYR A 45 8.73 -11.74 -18.60
C TYR A 45 9.41 -10.61 -19.36
N ALA A 46 8.68 -9.97 -20.28
CA ALA A 46 9.18 -8.86 -21.11
C ALA A 46 9.02 -7.49 -20.40
N SER A 47 8.08 -7.38 -19.47
CA SER A 47 7.85 -6.17 -18.68
C SER A 47 9.10 -5.77 -17.89
N THR A 48 9.26 -4.47 -17.62
CA THR A 48 10.40 -3.94 -16.85
C THR A 48 9.93 -3.53 -15.46
N TYR A 49 10.55 -4.10 -14.42
CA TYR A 49 10.31 -3.68 -13.03
C TYR A 49 10.91 -2.29 -12.80
N PRO A 50 10.10 -1.30 -12.38
CA PRO A 50 10.54 0.10 -12.36
C PRO A 50 11.52 0.44 -11.23
N TYR A 51 11.68 -0.43 -10.21
CA TYR A 51 12.41 -0.13 -8.98
C TYR A 51 13.69 -0.98 -8.82
N SER A 52 14.26 -1.46 -9.92
CA SER A 52 15.58 -2.09 -9.94
C SER A 52 16.33 -1.74 -11.21
N ASP A 53 17.66 -1.64 -11.12
CA ASP A 53 18.52 -1.32 -12.26
C ASP A 53 18.56 -2.46 -13.30
N SER A 54 18.29 -3.69 -12.86
CA SER A 54 18.18 -4.85 -13.75
C SER A 54 16.85 -4.93 -14.51
N GLY A 55 15.86 -4.13 -14.14
CA GLY A 55 14.49 -4.25 -14.65
C GLY A 55 13.76 -5.53 -14.22
N ARG A 56 14.31 -6.26 -13.25
CA ARG A 56 13.75 -7.50 -12.71
C ARG A 56 13.40 -7.33 -11.24
N ILE A 57 12.36 -8.03 -10.76
CA ILE A 57 12.04 -8.09 -9.33
C ILE A 57 13.25 -8.69 -8.59
N PRO A 58 13.73 -8.06 -7.50
CA PRO A 58 14.83 -8.60 -6.72
C PRO A 58 14.47 -9.91 -6.02
N GLY A 59 15.47 -10.79 -5.88
CA GLY A 59 15.30 -12.08 -5.22
C GLY A 59 14.83 -13.19 -6.16
N ASP A 60 14.32 -14.27 -5.57
CA ASP A 60 13.71 -15.41 -6.27
C ASP A 60 12.21 -15.45 -5.95
N PRO A 61 11.38 -14.69 -6.67
CA PRO A 61 9.97 -14.57 -6.36
C PRO A 61 9.21 -15.81 -6.85
N GLU A 62 9.02 -16.78 -5.97
CA GLU A 62 8.15 -17.93 -6.22
C GLU A 62 6.68 -17.66 -5.87
N GLY A 63 6.41 -16.58 -5.16
CA GLY A 63 5.06 -16.19 -4.75
C GLY A 63 5.04 -15.55 -3.36
N ILE A 64 4.02 -14.75 -3.14
CA ILE A 64 3.72 -14.14 -1.84
C ILE A 64 2.25 -14.37 -1.49
N LEU A 65 1.91 -14.26 -0.21
CA LEU A 65 0.52 -14.36 0.24
C LEU A 65 -0.32 -13.22 -0.33
N ASP A 66 -1.59 -13.51 -0.64
CA ASP A 66 -2.56 -12.45 -0.97
C ASP A 66 -2.61 -11.42 0.16
N PRO A 67 -2.56 -10.12 -0.15
CA PRO A 67 -2.46 -9.08 0.86
C PRO A 67 -3.61 -9.08 1.86
N PHE A 68 -4.85 -9.27 1.43
CA PHE A 68 -6.00 -9.24 2.35
C PHE A 68 -6.05 -10.47 3.24
N THR A 69 -5.65 -11.64 2.73
CA THR A 69 -5.50 -12.86 3.52
C THR A 69 -4.40 -12.69 4.58
N ALA A 70 -3.25 -12.14 4.18
CA ALA A 70 -2.16 -11.83 5.10
C ALA A 70 -2.57 -10.80 6.16
N LEU A 71 -3.21 -9.69 5.74
CA LEU A 71 -3.66 -8.64 6.66
C LEU A 71 -4.75 -9.12 7.62
N ALA A 72 -5.65 -10.01 7.19
CA ALA A 72 -6.64 -10.62 8.09
C ALA A 72 -5.97 -11.49 9.15
N PHE A 73 -4.94 -12.27 8.76
CA PHE A 73 -4.14 -13.06 9.70
C PHE A 73 -3.38 -12.15 10.68
N ILE A 74 -2.75 -11.08 10.20
CA ILE A 74 -2.06 -10.09 11.03
C ILE A 74 -3.05 -9.41 12.00
N ALA A 75 -4.24 -9.04 11.52
CA ALA A 75 -5.28 -8.42 12.32
C ALA A 75 -5.68 -9.30 13.53
N ALA A 76 -5.77 -10.62 13.31
CA ALA A 76 -6.13 -11.57 14.36
C ALA A 76 -5.05 -11.71 15.47
N HIS A 77 -3.79 -11.37 15.15
CA HIS A 77 -2.65 -11.54 16.06
C HIS A 77 -2.08 -10.22 16.61
N THR A 78 -2.68 -9.08 16.26
CA THR A 78 -2.23 -7.75 16.67
C THR A 78 -3.42 -6.87 17.10
N GLN A 79 -3.16 -5.79 17.83
CA GLN A 79 -4.21 -4.92 18.38
C GLN A 79 -4.07 -3.44 17.98
N ARG A 80 -2.87 -2.98 17.61
CA ARG A 80 -2.56 -1.56 17.43
C ARG A 80 -1.96 -1.21 16.07
N VAL A 81 -1.09 -2.06 15.53
CA VAL A 81 -0.40 -1.77 14.25
C VAL A 81 -1.42 -1.58 13.13
N ARG A 82 -1.20 -0.58 12.32
CA ARG A 82 -1.99 -0.37 11.10
C ARG A 82 -1.63 -1.41 10.05
N LEU A 83 -2.56 -1.67 9.17
CA LEU A 83 -2.54 -2.79 8.21
C LEU A 83 -2.58 -2.22 6.80
N GLY A 84 -1.40 -2.09 6.18
CA GLY A 84 -1.26 -1.45 4.89
C GLY A 84 -1.11 -2.44 3.72
N THR A 85 -1.71 -2.12 2.59
CA THR A 85 -1.31 -2.74 1.31
C THR A 85 -0.23 -1.87 0.65
N GLY A 86 0.92 -2.42 0.37
CA GLY A 86 2.05 -1.70 -0.21
C GLY A 86 2.55 -2.30 -1.52
N ILE A 87 1.71 -2.30 -2.58
CA ILE A 87 0.39 -1.72 -2.78
C ILE A 87 -0.56 -2.71 -3.45
N CYS A 88 -1.87 -2.60 -3.22
CA CYS A 88 -2.89 -3.41 -3.89
C CYS A 88 -2.99 -3.04 -5.37
N LEU A 89 -2.95 -4.04 -6.25
CA LEU A 89 -3.06 -3.88 -7.70
C LEU A 89 -4.53 -3.86 -8.15
N VAL A 90 -5.24 -2.79 -7.78
CA VAL A 90 -6.68 -2.64 -7.93
C VAL A 90 -7.21 -3.02 -9.34
N PRO A 91 -6.58 -2.63 -10.47
CA PRO A 91 -7.15 -2.92 -11.78
C PRO A 91 -7.04 -4.38 -12.22
N GLN A 92 -6.33 -5.23 -11.48
CA GLN A 92 -6.27 -6.68 -11.72
C GLN A 92 -7.37 -7.44 -10.98
N ARG A 93 -8.10 -6.78 -10.08
CA ARG A 93 -9.06 -7.40 -9.19
C ARG A 93 -10.50 -7.08 -9.59
N GLN A 94 -11.43 -7.92 -9.17
CA GLN A 94 -12.85 -7.61 -9.28
C GLN A 94 -13.21 -6.60 -8.16
N PRO A 95 -13.72 -5.39 -8.50
CA PRO A 95 -13.81 -4.28 -7.55
C PRO A 95 -14.77 -4.51 -6.38
N VAL A 96 -15.88 -5.25 -6.59
CA VAL A 96 -16.85 -5.53 -5.51
C VAL A 96 -16.24 -6.49 -4.47
N TYR A 97 -15.53 -7.53 -4.94
CA TYR A 97 -14.80 -8.41 -4.03
C TYR A 97 -13.67 -7.70 -3.30
N THR A 98 -12.95 -6.83 -3.99
CA THR A 98 -11.87 -6.05 -3.34
C THR A 98 -12.45 -5.10 -2.29
N ALA A 99 -13.54 -4.38 -2.62
CA ALA A 99 -14.24 -3.54 -1.64
C ALA A 99 -14.66 -4.35 -0.41
N LYS A 100 -15.14 -5.59 -0.64
CA LYS A 100 -15.57 -6.50 0.43
C LYS A 100 -14.41 -6.90 1.33
N MET A 101 -13.28 -7.33 0.75
CA MET A 101 -12.09 -7.74 1.50
C MET A 101 -11.51 -6.57 2.32
N VAL A 102 -11.43 -5.38 1.75
CA VAL A 102 -10.98 -4.16 2.47
C VAL A 102 -11.91 -3.88 3.66
N ALA A 103 -13.23 -3.91 3.45
CA ALA A 103 -14.20 -3.65 4.51
C ALA A 103 -14.18 -4.73 5.60
N ASP A 104 -13.99 -6.00 5.23
CA ASP A 104 -13.91 -7.11 6.18
C ASP A 104 -12.66 -7.01 7.06
N VAL A 105 -11.48 -6.73 6.45
CA VAL A 105 -10.25 -6.53 7.23
C VAL A 105 -10.35 -5.29 8.11
N ASP A 106 -10.94 -4.20 7.62
CA ASP A 106 -11.15 -2.99 8.41
C ASP A 106 -12.08 -3.25 9.61
N TYR A 107 -13.17 -3.96 9.38
CA TYR A 107 -14.11 -4.36 10.44
C TYR A 107 -13.45 -5.28 11.47
N LEU A 108 -12.77 -6.34 11.03
CA LEU A 108 -12.12 -7.33 11.91
C LEU A 108 -10.94 -6.73 12.69
N SER A 109 -10.29 -5.73 12.13
CA SER A 109 -9.17 -5.03 12.77
C SER A 109 -9.61 -3.83 13.62
N ASN A 110 -10.90 -3.51 13.67
CA ASN A 110 -11.44 -2.32 14.34
C ASN A 110 -10.85 -1.01 13.77
N GLY A 111 -10.87 -0.87 12.44
CA GLY A 111 -10.53 0.38 11.74
C GLY A 111 -9.02 0.64 11.59
N ARG A 112 -8.22 -0.42 11.36
CA ARG A 112 -6.76 -0.28 11.22
C ARG A 112 -6.23 -0.34 9.78
N VAL A 113 -7.08 -0.43 8.76
CA VAL A 113 -6.63 -0.56 7.37
C VAL A 113 -6.11 0.76 6.81
N ASP A 114 -4.96 0.69 6.13
CA ASP A 114 -4.40 1.70 5.23
C ASP A 114 -4.39 1.12 3.82
N PHE A 115 -5.27 1.63 2.95
CA PHE A 115 -5.46 1.05 1.63
C PHE A 115 -4.55 1.69 0.59
N GLY A 116 -3.33 1.16 0.48
CA GLY A 116 -2.39 1.54 -0.57
C GLY A 116 -2.75 0.88 -1.91
N VAL A 117 -2.85 1.68 -2.97
CA VAL A 117 -3.36 1.25 -4.28
C VAL A 117 -2.43 1.63 -5.42
N GLY A 118 -2.29 0.74 -6.41
CA GLY A 118 -1.49 0.96 -7.59
C GLY A 118 -2.15 0.44 -8.86
N ILE A 119 -1.58 0.84 -10.00
CA ILE A 119 -2.08 0.44 -11.31
C ILE A 119 -1.41 -0.80 -11.90
N GLY A 120 -0.33 -1.29 -11.28
CA GLY A 120 0.45 -2.43 -11.76
C GLY A 120 1.39 -2.11 -12.93
N TRP A 121 2.46 -2.89 -13.05
CA TRP A 121 3.52 -2.76 -14.06
C TRP A 121 3.72 -4.01 -14.90
N LEU A 122 3.40 -5.21 -14.36
CA LEU A 122 3.66 -6.51 -14.97
C LEU A 122 2.52 -6.89 -15.92
N ARG A 123 2.70 -6.60 -17.21
CA ARG A 123 1.70 -6.87 -18.27
C ARG A 123 1.30 -8.34 -18.30
N GLU A 124 2.25 -9.24 -18.14
CA GLU A 124 2.03 -10.69 -18.20
C GLU A 124 1.05 -11.16 -17.11
N GLU A 125 1.07 -10.52 -15.95
CA GLU A 125 0.12 -10.81 -14.88
C GLU A 125 -1.31 -10.39 -15.28
N PHE A 126 -1.47 -9.20 -15.88
CA PHE A 126 -2.76 -8.75 -16.41
C PHE A 126 -3.33 -9.69 -17.46
N GLU A 127 -2.50 -10.11 -18.40
CA GLU A 127 -2.89 -11.01 -19.48
C GLU A 127 -3.34 -12.38 -18.96
N ASN A 128 -2.67 -12.92 -17.93
CA ASN A 128 -3.06 -14.18 -17.30
C ASN A 128 -4.31 -14.06 -16.42
N LEU A 129 -4.68 -12.85 -16.00
CA LEU A 129 -5.92 -12.56 -15.29
C LEU A 129 -7.06 -12.12 -16.21
N ASP A 130 -6.87 -12.21 -17.53
CA ASP A 130 -7.83 -11.74 -18.56
C ASP A 130 -8.22 -10.26 -18.38
N MET A 131 -7.22 -9.42 -18.00
CA MET A 131 -7.39 -8.00 -17.76
C MET A 131 -6.62 -7.17 -18.77
N ASP A 132 -7.26 -6.20 -19.43
CA ASP A 132 -6.60 -5.30 -20.36
C ASP A 132 -5.62 -4.35 -19.64
N PHE A 133 -4.34 -4.53 -19.94
CA PHE A 133 -3.27 -3.69 -19.36
C PHE A 133 -3.37 -2.22 -19.78
N SER A 134 -3.88 -1.93 -20.98
CA SER A 134 -3.95 -0.55 -21.50
C SER A 134 -4.95 0.33 -20.75
N THR A 135 -6.00 -0.25 -20.19
CA THR A 135 -7.08 0.45 -19.48
C THR A 135 -6.83 0.58 -17.97
N ARG A 136 -5.73 0.01 -17.45
CA ARG A 136 -5.50 -0.14 -16.01
C ARG A 136 -5.61 1.18 -15.21
N ALA A 137 -5.16 2.30 -15.76
CA ALA A 137 -5.23 3.59 -15.08
C ALA A 137 -6.68 4.09 -14.93
N ALA A 138 -7.44 4.11 -16.01
CA ALA A 138 -8.85 4.53 -16.02
C ALA A 138 -9.70 3.57 -15.17
N ARG A 139 -9.45 2.26 -15.31
CA ARG A 139 -10.14 1.24 -14.53
C ARG A 139 -9.88 1.37 -13.03
N THR A 140 -8.64 1.70 -12.60
CA THR A 140 -8.35 1.97 -11.19
C THR A 140 -9.20 3.13 -10.65
N GLU A 141 -9.29 4.23 -11.39
CA GLU A 141 -10.07 5.40 -10.95
C GLU A 141 -11.55 5.06 -10.78
N GLU A 142 -12.13 4.36 -11.76
CA GLU A 142 -13.54 3.95 -11.70
C GLU A 142 -13.78 2.92 -10.58
N TYR A 143 -12.88 1.96 -10.40
CA TYR A 143 -12.98 0.96 -9.34
C TYR A 143 -12.94 1.58 -7.95
N ILE A 144 -12.09 2.57 -7.72
CA ILE A 144 -12.06 3.31 -6.44
C ILE A 144 -13.38 4.06 -6.21
N LEU A 145 -13.95 4.68 -7.23
CA LEU A 145 -15.26 5.35 -7.10
C LEU A 145 -16.38 4.34 -6.78
N ALA A 146 -16.40 3.19 -7.45
CA ALA A 146 -17.36 2.12 -7.16
C ALA A 146 -17.20 1.55 -5.74
N MET A 147 -15.96 1.37 -5.27
CA MET A 147 -15.67 0.94 -3.89
C MET A 147 -16.17 1.97 -2.86
N ARG A 148 -15.94 3.26 -3.10
CA ARG A 148 -16.45 4.33 -2.22
C ARG A 148 -17.97 4.31 -2.15
N ALA A 149 -18.66 4.08 -3.26
CA ALA A 149 -20.10 3.92 -3.30
C ALA A 149 -20.55 2.71 -2.46
N LEU A 150 -19.83 1.59 -2.53
CA LEU A 150 -20.11 0.40 -1.71
C LEU A 150 -19.86 0.64 -0.22
N TRP A 151 -18.89 1.45 0.16
CA TRP A 151 -18.54 1.75 1.56
C TRP A 151 -19.44 2.83 2.19
N SER A 152 -20.18 3.61 1.37
CA SER A 152 -21.13 4.61 1.85
C SER A 152 -22.29 3.96 2.61
N ASP A 153 -22.87 4.70 3.56
CA ASP A 153 -23.99 4.22 4.36
C ASP A 153 -25.25 4.01 3.50
N GLY A 154 -26.10 3.06 3.91
CA GLY A 154 -27.37 2.75 3.25
C GLY A 154 -27.25 1.80 2.07
N VAL A 155 -28.14 1.96 1.10
CA VAL A 155 -28.16 1.20 -0.16
C VAL A 155 -27.09 1.77 -1.08
N SER A 156 -26.27 0.88 -1.63
CA SER A 156 -25.20 1.24 -2.54
C SER A 156 -25.63 1.05 -3.99
N GLU A 157 -25.34 2.03 -4.85
CA GLU A 157 -25.49 1.95 -6.31
C GLU A 157 -24.34 2.67 -6.99
N PHE A 158 -23.98 2.29 -8.21
CA PHE A 158 -22.95 2.95 -9.00
C PHE A 158 -23.18 2.68 -10.50
N SER A 159 -22.98 3.70 -11.31
CA SER A 159 -23.04 3.57 -12.78
C SER A 159 -21.78 4.18 -13.40
N GLY A 160 -20.93 3.34 -13.94
CA GLY A 160 -19.69 3.68 -14.64
C GLY A 160 -19.61 3.08 -16.03
N GLN A 161 -18.44 3.11 -16.62
CA GLN A 161 -18.17 2.52 -17.94
C GLN A 161 -17.94 1.01 -17.85
N THR A 162 -17.26 0.55 -16.81
CA THR A 162 -16.86 -0.85 -16.60
C THR A 162 -17.57 -1.48 -15.41
N VAL A 163 -18.02 -0.68 -14.44
CA VAL A 163 -18.71 -1.14 -13.23
C VAL A 163 -20.12 -0.55 -13.17
N ASN A 164 -21.12 -1.43 -13.07
CA ASN A 164 -22.50 -1.03 -12.86
C ASN A 164 -23.09 -1.85 -11.72
N LEU A 165 -23.47 -1.17 -10.63
CA LEU A 165 -24.06 -1.75 -9.45
C LEU A 165 -25.53 -1.32 -9.37
N GLN A 166 -26.42 -2.29 -9.46
CA GLN A 166 -27.82 -2.06 -9.13
C GLN A 166 -27.95 -1.78 -7.62
N PRO A 167 -29.01 -1.08 -7.16
CA PRO A 167 -29.24 -0.86 -5.74
C PRO A 167 -29.08 -2.15 -4.94
N CYS A 168 -28.12 -2.17 -4.02
CA CYS A 168 -27.77 -3.37 -3.26
C CYS A 168 -27.35 -3.03 -1.82
N HIS A 169 -27.44 -4.02 -0.94
CA HIS A 169 -26.89 -3.97 0.38
C HIS A 169 -25.44 -4.52 0.37
N PHE A 170 -24.53 -3.71 0.86
CA PHE A 170 -23.13 -4.09 1.03
C PHE A 170 -22.75 -3.96 2.52
N ASN A 171 -22.43 -5.08 3.17
CA ASN A 171 -22.05 -5.13 4.58
C ASN A 171 -20.95 -6.20 4.83
N PRO A 172 -20.08 -6.02 5.87
CA PRO A 172 -20.06 -4.84 6.74
C PRO A 172 -19.61 -3.60 5.96
N LYS A 173 -20.01 -2.43 6.44
CA LYS A 173 -19.35 -1.18 6.05
C LYS A 173 -18.02 -1.09 6.80
N PRO A 174 -16.99 -0.42 6.27
CA PRO A 174 -15.77 -0.13 7.01
C PRO A 174 -16.08 0.60 8.33
N VAL A 175 -15.27 0.33 9.35
CA VAL A 175 -15.31 1.05 10.64
C VAL A 175 -14.84 2.50 10.42
N GLN A 176 -13.80 2.67 9.64
CA GLN A 176 -13.25 3.99 9.30
C GLN A 176 -14.23 4.76 8.41
N LYS A 177 -14.41 6.06 8.69
CA LYS A 177 -15.34 6.93 7.95
C LYS A 177 -14.60 8.11 7.33
N PRO A 178 -14.94 8.48 6.10
CA PRO A 178 -15.98 7.89 5.23
C PRO A 178 -15.61 6.51 4.68
N HIS A 179 -14.35 6.14 4.68
CA HIS A 179 -13.77 4.87 4.27
C HIS A 179 -12.33 4.75 4.81
N PRO A 180 -11.69 3.57 4.75
CA PRO A 180 -10.24 3.45 5.02
C PRO A 180 -9.45 4.43 4.14
N PRO A 181 -8.41 5.10 4.65
CA PRO A 181 -7.63 6.05 3.86
C PRO A 181 -6.99 5.36 2.66
N ILE A 182 -7.04 6.03 1.50
CA ILE A 182 -6.59 5.51 0.21
C ILE A 182 -5.29 6.22 -0.19
N TYR A 183 -4.20 5.47 -0.26
CA TYR A 183 -2.87 5.95 -0.63
C TYR A 183 -2.53 5.51 -2.06
N PHE A 184 -2.49 6.43 -3.02
CA PHE A 184 -2.11 6.08 -4.39
C PHE A 184 -0.60 5.99 -4.53
N GLY A 185 -0.12 4.88 -5.10
CA GLY A 185 1.28 4.67 -5.45
C GLY A 185 1.65 5.18 -6.84
N GLY A 186 2.96 5.32 -7.04
CA GLY A 186 3.59 5.69 -8.30
C GLY A 186 4.03 7.15 -8.39
N GLU A 187 5.05 7.40 -9.22
CA GLU A 187 5.82 8.65 -9.28
C GLU A 187 5.63 9.41 -10.61
N SER A 188 4.72 8.94 -11.48
CA SER A 188 4.42 9.61 -12.74
C SER A 188 3.42 10.77 -12.56
N ASP A 189 3.38 11.70 -13.51
CA ASP A 189 2.37 12.78 -13.52
C ASP A 189 0.94 12.24 -13.49
N GLY A 190 0.70 11.08 -14.12
CA GLY A 190 -0.59 10.40 -14.06
C GLY A 190 -0.94 9.90 -12.66
N ALA A 191 0.06 9.42 -11.89
CA ALA A 191 -0.11 9.03 -10.50
C ALA A 191 -0.41 10.26 -9.63
N MET A 192 0.35 11.36 -9.78
CA MET A 192 0.13 12.60 -9.03
C MET A 192 -1.28 13.16 -9.25
N ARG A 193 -1.78 13.14 -10.49
CA ARG A 193 -3.17 13.54 -10.78
C ARG A 193 -4.20 12.63 -10.10
N ARG A 194 -3.95 11.32 -9.98
CA ARG A 194 -4.86 10.40 -9.24
C ARG A 194 -4.84 10.69 -7.74
N VAL A 195 -3.66 10.89 -7.16
CA VAL A 195 -3.55 11.35 -5.75
C VAL A 195 -4.38 12.60 -5.53
N ALA A 196 -4.17 13.64 -6.35
CA ALA A 196 -4.84 14.92 -6.20
C ALA A 196 -6.37 14.82 -6.30
N ARG A 197 -6.90 13.95 -7.17
CA ARG A 197 -8.34 13.80 -7.41
C ARG A 197 -9.02 12.83 -6.45
N LEU A 198 -8.36 11.76 -6.07
CA LEU A 198 -9.00 10.61 -5.42
C LEU A 198 -8.26 10.12 -4.16
N GLY A 199 -7.04 10.57 -3.87
CA GLY A 199 -6.25 10.06 -2.76
C GLY A 199 -6.48 10.79 -1.45
N ASP A 200 -6.40 10.05 -0.35
CA ASP A 200 -6.22 10.60 0.99
C ASP A 200 -4.73 10.73 1.31
N GLY A 201 -3.86 10.12 0.48
CA GLY A 201 -2.41 10.24 0.55
C GLY A 201 -1.70 9.75 -0.70
N TRP A 202 -0.38 9.98 -0.72
CA TRP A 202 0.52 9.45 -1.74
C TRP A 202 1.50 8.46 -1.11
N TYR A 203 1.65 7.29 -1.72
CA TYR A 203 2.67 6.29 -1.39
C TYR A 203 3.80 6.38 -2.42
N GLY A 204 4.81 7.20 -2.14
CA GLY A 204 6.05 7.27 -2.94
C GLY A 204 6.95 6.09 -2.63
N TYR A 205 7.54 5.47 -3.66
CA TYR A 205 8.35 4.27 -3.48
C TYR A 205 9.71 4.38 -4.15
N ASP A 206 10.75 3.83 -3.51
CA ASP A 206 12.15 3.85 -3.97
C ASP A 206 12.69 5.27 -4.22
N LEU A 207 12.42 6.17 -3.30
CA LEU A 207 12.82 7.57 -3.38
C LEU A 207 13.79 7.94 -2.25
N SER A 208 14.95 8.53 -2.61
CA SER A 208 15.77 9.24 -1.64
C SER A 208 15.11 10.56 -1.20
N PRO A 209 15.56 11.22 -0.12
CA PRO A 209 15.02 12.53 0.27
C PRO A 209 15.08 13.57 -0.86
N GLU A 210 16.15 13.59 -1.65
CA GLU A 210 16.34 14.52 -2.76
C GLU A 210 15.36 14.22 -3.91
N GLN A 211 15.24 12.94 -4.30
CA GLN A 211 14.29 12.50 -5.33
C GLN A 211 12.84 12.76 -4.90
N LEU A 212 12.54 12.58 -3.60
CA LEU A 212 11.24 12.91 -3.03
C LEU A 212 10.90 14.38 -3.22
N LEU A 213 11.81 15.29 -2.89
CA LEU A 213 11.60 16.74 -3.06
C LEU A 213 11.31 17.11 -4.53
N GLU A 214 11.98 16.48 -5.48
CA GLU A 214 11.69 16.68 -6.91
C GLU A 214 10.25 16.25 -7.27
N LYS A 215 9.80 15.10 -6.75
CA LYS A 215 8.45 14.58 -7.00
C LYS A 215 7.35 15.41 -6.32
N ILE A 216 7.63 15.96 -5.16
CA ILE A 216 6.73 16.83 -4.41
C ILE A 216 6.30 18.05 -5.25
N VAL A 217 7.18 18.63 -6.07
CA VAL A 217 6.85 19.76 -6.95
C VAL A 217 5.69 19.40 -7.90
N GLY A 218 5.75 18.21 -8.51
CA GLY A 218 4.68 17.72 -9.39
C GLY A 218 3.39 17.39 -8.64
N LEU A 219 3.52 16.86 -7.42
CA LEU A 219 2.39 16.57 -6.55
C LEU A 219 1.66 17.84 -6.12
N ASP A 220 2.41 18.88 -5.69
CA ASP A 220 1.84 20.16 -5.29
C ASP A 220 1.12 20.87 -6.44
N ALA A 221 1.68 20.81 -7.64
CA ALA A 221 1.03 21.33 -8.84
C ALA A 221 -0.27 20.59 -9.17
N ALA A 222 -0.29 19.27 -9.03
CA ALA A 222 -1.48 18.45 -9.26
C ALA A 222 -2.57 18.72 -8.20
N LEU A 223 -2.20 18.86 -6.93
CA LEU A 223 -3.11 19.21 -5.83
C LEU A 223 -3.72 20.59 -6.05
N ALA A 224 -2.90 21.60 -6.35
CA ALA A 224 -3.37 22.96 -6.62
C ALA A 224 -4.38 23.01 -7.78
N ALA A 225 -4.19 22.20 -8.83
CA ALA A 225 -5.12 22.09 -9.95
C ALA A 225 -6.50 21.55 -9.57
N THR A 226 -6.62 20.89 -8.40
CA THR A 226 -7.88 20.38 -7.85
C THR A 226 -8.39 21.19 -6.65
N GLY A 227 -7.74 22.32 -6.34
CA GLY A 227 -8.07 23.16 -5.19
C GLY A 227 -7.65 22.57 -3.84
N ARG A 228 -6.73 21.60 -3.84
CA ARG A 228 -6.17 20.95 -2.65
C ARG A 228 -4.72 21.40 -2.39
N SER A 229 -4.23 21.10 -1.22
CA SER A 229 -2.86 21.36 -0.79
C SER A 229 -2.25 20.13 -0.11
N ARG A 230 -0.97 20.21 0.22
CA ARG A 230 -0.25 19.14 0.94
C ARG A 230 -0.85 18.81 2.31
N SER A 231 -1.50 19.77 2.98
CA SER A 231 -2.17 19.54 4.25
C SER A 231 -3.45 18.69 4.14
N ASP A 232 -3.92 18.44 2.92
CA ASP A 232 -5.14 17.66 2.67
C ASP A 232 -4.84 16.19 2.37
N ILE A 233 -3.57 15.79 2.42
CA ILE A 233 -3.12 14.42 2.15
C ILE A 233 -1.98 14.01 3.09
N ASP A 234 -1.91 12.70 3.38
CA ASP A 234 -0.73 12.11 4.01
C ASP A 234 0.36 11.78 2.99
N LEU A 235 1.61 11.98 3.38
CA LEU A 235 2.78 11.60 2.60
C LEU A 235 3.43 10.34 3.20
N VAL A 236 3.25 9.21 2.55
CA VAL A 236 3.83 7.92 2.92
C VAL A 236 4.96 7.58 1.95
N VAL A 237 6.13 7.21 2.45
CA VAL A 237 7.30 6.93 1.62
C VAL A 237 7.92 5.58 1.98
N GLY A 238 8.14 4.75 0.96
CA GLY A 238 8.95 3.55 1.04
C GLY A 238 10.35 3.83 0.49
N PRO A 239 11.40 3.95 1.32
CA PRO A 239 12.75 4.23 0.87
C PRO A 239 13.36 3.09 0.05
N ASN A 240 12.86 1.85 0.20
CA ASN A 240 13.30 0.63 -0.46
C ASN A 240 14.82 0.40 -0.34
N ARG A 241 15.58 0.66 -1.40
CA ARG A 241 17.05 0.47 -1.44
C ARG A 241 17.86 1.65 -0.88
N HIS A 242 17.21 2.79 -0.61
CA HIS A 242 17.88 3.94 -0.03
C HIS A 242 18.12 3.74 1.47
N PRO A 243 19.29 4.11 1.99
CA PRO A 243 19.63 3.91 3.40
C PRO A 243 18.72 4.74 4.31
N VAL A 244 18.37 4.17 5.46
CA VAL A 244 17.65 4.86 6.54
C VAL A 244 18.60 4.97 7.74
N ASN A 245 18.99 6.21 8.06
CA ASN A 245 19.81 6.60 9.19
C ASN A 245 19.32 7.95 9.71
N ASP A 246 19.94 8.51 10.75
CA ASP A 246 19.49 9.75 11.38
C ASP A 246 19.44 10.92 10.40
N ASP A 247 20.44 11.07 9.52
CA ASP A 247 20.50 12.16 8.54
C ASP A 247 19.35 12.04 7.51
N THR A 248 19.17 10.85 6.93
CA THR A 248 18.10 10.62 5.93
C THR A 248 16.73 10.66 6.58
N LEU A 249 16.57 10.17 7.82
CA LEU A 249 15.33 10.27 8.58
C LEU A 249 14.93 11.73 8.83
N ALA A 250 15.90 12.56 9.24
CA ALA A 250 15.70 14.00 9.41
C ALA A 250 15.34 14.68 8.09
N ALA A 251 15.98 14.29 6.98
CA ALA A 251 15.68 14.82 5.65
C ALA A 251 14.26 14.44 5.17
N TYR A 252 13.80 13.19 5.36
CA TYR A 252 12.42 12.81 5.07
C TYR A 252 11.43 13.60 5.93
N ALA A 253 11.71 13.76 7.22
CA ALA A 253 10.85 14.55 8.11
C ALA A 253 10.79 16.02 7.67
N ALA A 254 11.92 16.63 7.29
CA ALA A 254 11.98 17.98 6.77
C ALA A 254 11.24 18.16 5.43
N ALA A 255 11.18 17.11 4.61
CA ALA A 255 10.38 17.07 3.38
C ALA A 255 8.86 16.93 3.65
N GLY A 256 8.46 16.76 4.91
CA GLY A 256 7.06 16.64 5.32
C GLY A 256 6.48 15.24 5.17
N VAL A 257 7.32 14.19 5.27
CA VAL A 257 6.86 12.79 5.30
C VAL A 257 6.11 12.51 6.60
N ASP A 258 4.87 12.02 6.50
CA ASP A 258 4.05 11.64 7.65
C ASP A 258 4.40 10.24 8.13
N GLN A 259 4.71 9.33 7.19
CA GLN A 259 5.02 7.94 7.49
C GLN A 259 6.11 7.39 6.57
N LEU A 260 7.13 6.78 7.17
CA LEU A 260 8.17 6.04 6.45
C LEU A 260 7.90 4.53 6.56
N VAL A 261 7.89 3.82 5.43
CA VAL A 261 7.62 2.37 5.35
C VAL A 261 8.91 1.65 4.95
N VAL A 262 9.62 1.13 5.93
CA VAL A 262 10.97 0.57 5.75
C VAL A 262 10.91 -0.94 5.53
N PRO A 263 11.53 -1.50 4.47
CA PRO A 263 11.63 -2.94 4.31
C PRO A 263 12.47 -3.56 5.45
N VAL A 264 11.88 -4.52 6.17
CA VAL A 264 12.58 -5.25 7.23
C VAL A 264 12.38 -6.75 7.04
N PHE A 265 13.48 -7.47 6.85
CA PHE A 265 13.49 -8.92 6.67
C PHE A 265 14.53 -9.56 7.59
N ALA A 266 14.21 -10.70 8.19
CA ALA A 266 15.16 -11.50 8.94
C ALA A 266 14.75 -12.97 8.95
N GLY A 267 15.73 -13.89 8.94
CA GLY A 267 15.49 -15.32 8.96
C GLY A 267 15.18 -15.89 10.35
N ASN A 268 15.23 -15.07 11.41
CA ASN A 268 14.85 -15.43 12.77
C ASN A 268 14.44 -14.18 13.58
N LEU A 269 13.78 -14.43 14.72
CA LEU A 269 13.21 -13.36 15.57
C LEU A 269 14.27 -12.48 16.23
N ASP A 270 15.42 -13.04 16.65
CA ASP A 270 16.47 -12.25 17.31
C ASP A 270 17.03 -11.19 16.35
N LYS A 271 17.40 -11.59 15.15
CA LYS A 271 17.86 -10.65 14.10
C LYS A 271 16.79 -9.66 13.69
N LEU A 272 15.52 -10.07 13.68
CA LEU A 272 14.41 -9.16 13.41
C LEU A 272 14.29 -8.13 14.52
N SER A 273 14.33 -8.58 15.79
CA SER A 273 14.30 -7.70 16.97
C SER A 273 15.41 -6.64 16.89
N ASP A 274 16.65 -7.07 16.65
CA ASP A 274 17.79 -6.14 16.54
C ASP A 274 17.59 -5.10 15.44
N ARG A 275 17.08 -5.51 14.29
CA ARG A 275 16.81 -4.60 13.15
C ARG A 275 15.70 -3.60 13.44
N VAL A 276 14.62 -4.08 14.07
CA VAL A 276 13.50 -3.21 14.43
C VAL A 276 13.91 -2.25 15.54
N ASP A 277 14.67 -2.73 16.56
CA ASP A 277 15.20 -1.86 17.62
C ASP A 277 16.12 -0.78 17.06
N ALA A 278 17.03 -1.13 16.15
CA ALA A 278 17.90 -0.17 15.48
C ALA A 278 17.10 0.86 14.68
N LEU A 279 16.06 0.43 13.96
CA LEU A 279 15.18 1.32 13.20
C LEU A 279 14.40 2.27 14.12
N MET A 280 13.84 1.76 15.22
CA MET A 280 13.02 2.55 16.15
C MET A 280 13.85 3.49 17.03
N ALA A 281 15.17 3.25 17.16
CA ALA A 281 16.09 4.13 17.88
C ALA A 281 16.52 5.37 17.06
N LEU A 282 16.31 5.35 15.73
CA LEU A 282 16.67 6.51 14.88
C LEU A 282 15.86 7.76 15.29
N GLY A 283 16.54 8.90 15.35
CA GLY A 283 15.94 10.19 15.71
C GLY A 283 15.56 10.33 17.20
N SER A 284 16.10 9.49 18.08
CA SER A 284 15.78 9.51 19.51
C SER A 284 16.74 10.38 20.34
N ASP A 285 17.75 11.02 19.73
CA ASP A 285 18.75 11.89 20.38
C ASP A 285 18.34 13.37 20.38
#